data_d9e8065d0eca3fa4235916175105311e
#
_entry.id   d9e8065d0eca3fa4235916175105311e
#
_cell.length_a   1.000
_cell.length_b   1.000
_cell.length_c   1.000
_cell.angle_alpha   90.00
_cell.angle_beta   90.00
_cell.angle_gamma   90.00
#
_symmetry.space_group_name_H-M   'P 1'
#
loop_
_entity.id
_entity.type
_entity.pdbx_description
1 polymer ?
#
loop_
_entity_poly.entity_id
_entity_poly.type
_entity_poly.pdbx_seq_one_letter_code
_entity_poly.pdbx_strand_id
1 'polypeptide(L)'
;GDKIVDLSRAFLDTNGVAQHTNIVVSEEKEDNVFEQVPAEVTSAADLEAAWLANLGRLNVCSEKGLSERFDSTIGRGTVMMPFGGKTQLTPSEGMVGRIPVLHGNTTAASVMACGYNPNVACWSPFHGAMYAVTESVVRAVALGADPAKLRLTLQEYFPKLHDANSWGQPFSALLGAFTTLDALDLPAIGGKDSMSGTFMDKTVPPTLVSFAVGVIDGNKAVSADFKAAGDKVIFLSCPRNNAEVLDFAALKENLTAVHKAMEAGKIAAAAAVKEGGVAALVTTMS
;
A
#
# COMPACT_ATOMS: atom_id res chain seq x y z
N GLY A 1 -0.36 39.89 31.45
CA GLY A 1 0.51 38.95 32.14
C GLY A 1 1.93 39.03 31.59
N ASP A 2 2.90 38.65 32.36
CA ASP A 2 4.30 38.65 31.94
C ASP A 2 4.55 37.49 30.98
N LYS A 3 5.42 37.74 30.01
CA LYS A 3 5.83 36.72 29.02
C LYS A 3 6.79 35.74 29.73
N ILE A 4 6.43 34.49 29.82
CA ILE A 4 7.25 33.44 30.45
C ILE A 4 8.07 32.69 29.39
N VAL A 5 7.53 32.50 28.18
CA VAL A 5 8.19 31.85 27.07
C VAL A 5 7.93 32.66 25.81
N ASP A 6 8.99 32.91 25.02
CA ASP A 6 8.93 33.59 23.74
C ASP A 6 9.89 32.90 22.76
N LEU A 7 9.39 31.93 22.02
CA LEU A 7 10.16 31.17 21.05
C LEU A 7 9.78 31.60 19.64
N SER A 8 10.78 31.94 18.83
CA SER A 8 10.57 32.26 17.44
C SER A 8 10.18 31.02 16.63
N ARG A 9 9.41 31.20 15.56
CA ARG A 9 9.09 30.11 14.64
C ARG A 9 10.34 29.47 14.05
N ALA A 10 11.34 30.30 13.68
CA ALA A 10 12.62 29.81 13.18
C ALA A 10 13.35 28.90 14.17
N PHE A 11 13.30 29.23 15.47
CA PHE A 11 13.88 28.36 16.50
C PHE A 11 13.14 27.02 16.61
N LEU A 12 11.82 27.03 16.57
CA LEU A 12 11.00 25.80 16.64
C LEU A 12 11.23 24.90 15.45
N ASP A 13 11.37 25.46 14.24
CA ASP A 13 11.57 24.71 13.02
C ASP A 13 12.98 24.10 12.89
N THR A 14 13.98 24.64 13.61
CA THR A 14 15.38 24.22 13.48
C THR A 14 16.03 23.82 14.81
N ASN A 15 15.30 23.81 15.94
CA ASN A 15 15.87 23.73 17.28
C ASN A 15 16.98 24.76 17.55
N GLY A 16 16.90 25.91 16.88
CA GLY A 16 17.89 26.99 16.96
C GLY A 16 19.15 26.77 16.14
N VAL A 17 19.28 25.67 15.40
CA VAL A 17 20.46 25.35 14.60
C VAL A 17 20.02 24.91 13.19
N ALA A 18 20.51 25.60 12.17
CA ALA A 18 20.35 25.13 10.80
C ALA A 18 21.17 23.84 10.59
N GLN A 19 20.50 22.77 10.20
CA GLN A 19 21.13 21.48 9.97
C GLN A 19 21.42 21.30 8.49
N HIS A 20 22.63 20.85 8.17
CA HIS A 20 23.08 20.55 6.82
C HIS A 20 23.57 19.11 6.77
N THR A 21 23.07 18.33 5.82
CA THR A 21 23.48 16.95 5.61
C THR A 21 23.76 16.71 4.15
N ASN A 22 24.92 16.14 3.86
CA ASN A 22 25.21 15.62 2.53
C ASN A 22 24.57 14.25 2.38
N ILE A 23 23.94 14.02 1.25
CA ILE A 23 23.33 12.73 0.92
C ILE A 23 23.91 12.15 -0.34
N VAL A 24 23.95 10.83 -0.42
CA VAL A 24 24.27 10.08 -1.63
C VAL A 24 23.09 9.16 -1.92
N VAL A 25 22.36 9.44 -3.01
CA VAL A 25 21.31 8.57 -3.50
C VAL A 25 21.97 7.49 -4.34
N SER A 26 21.85 6.24 -3.90
CA SER A 26 22.34 5.10 -4.67
C SER A 26 21.38 4.77 -5.80
N GLU A 27 21.95 4.32 -6.92
CA GLU A 27 21.18 3.69 -7.99
C GLU A 27 20.53 2.40 -7.47
N GLU A 28 19.53 1.89 -8.19
CA GLU A 28 18.95 0.58 -7.95
C GLU A 28 20.01 -0.52 -8.07
N LYS A 29 19.79 -1.64 -7.41
CA LYS A 29 20.67 -2.79 -7.52
C LYS A 29 20.60 -3.41 -8.92
N GLU A 30 21.67 -4.04 -9.37
CA GLU A 30 21.77 -4.63 -10.72
C GLU A 30 20.66 -5.65 -11.02
N ASP A 31 20.28 -6.47 -10.03
CA ASP A 31 19.26 -7.51 -10.20
C ASP A 31 17.85 -6.90 -10.10
N ASN A 32 17.22 -6.67 -11.24
CA ASN A 32 15.85 -6.14 -11.29
C ASN A 32 14.84 -7.09 -10.61
N VAL A 33 14.26 -6.65 -9.52
CA VAL A 33 13.32 -7.44 -8.71
C VAL A 33 12.06 -7.87 -9.49
N PHE A 34 11.66 -7.12 -10.50
CA PHE A 34 10.48 -7.43 -11.32
C PHE A 34 10.72 -8.52 -12.37
N GLU A 35 11.99 -8.83 -12.65
CA GLU A 35 12.39 -9.90 -13.56
C GLU A 35 12.73 -11.20 -12.83
N GLN A 36 12.86 -11.13 -11.50
CA GLN A 36 13.20 -12.30 -10.70
C GLN A 36 12.01 -13.23 -10.51
N VAL A 37 12.21 -14.50 -10.81
CA VAL A 37 11.26 -15.56 -10.48
C VAL A 37 11.81 -16.35 -9.30
N PRO A 38 11.04 -16.54 -8.22
CA PRO A 38 11.50 -17.28 -7.04
C PRO A 38 11.99 -18.69 -7.38
N ALA A 39 13.09 -19.12 -6.74
CA ALA A 39 13.71 -20.40 -7.01
C ALA A 39 12.77 -21.59 -6.79
N GLU A 40 11.89 -21.51 -5.81
CA GLU A 40 10.87 -22.52 -5.50
C GLU A 40 9.88 -22.72 -6.66
N VAL A 41 9.61 -21.66 -7.42
CA VAL A 41 8.71 -21.70 -8.58
C VAL A 41 9.45 -22.24 -9.80
N THR A 42 10.68 -21.77 -10.06
CA THR A 42 11.47 -22.19 -11.23
C THR A 42 11.97 -23.63 -11.15
N SER A 43 12.18 -24.17 -9.96
CA SER A 43 12.62 -25.54 -9.73
C SER A 43 11.48 -26.57 -9.64
N ALA A 44 10.24 -26.13 -9.73
CA ALA A 44 9.08 -27.01 -9.64
C ALA A 44 9.01 -27.99 -10.82
N ALA A 45 8.53 -29.20 -10.56
CA ALA A 45 8.50 -30.29 -11.54
C ALA A 45 7.49 -30.04 -12.67
N ASP A 46 6.39 -29.34 -12.38
CA ASP A 46 5.29 -29.04 -13.30
C ASP A 46 4.54 -27.76 -12.89
N LEU A 47 3.52 -27.41 -13.66
CA LEU A 47 2.72 -26.21 -13.41
C LEU A 47 1.97 -26.22 -12.08
N GLU A 48 1.43 -27.38 -11.67
CA GLU A 48 0.72 -27.53 -10.40
C GLU A 48 1.67 -27.33 -9.22
N ALA A 49 2.83 -27.99 -9.27
CA ALA A 49 3.87 -27.81 -8.28
C ALA A 49 4.38 -26.36 -8.20
N ALA A 50 4.58 -25.69 -9.34
CA ALA A 50 4.95 -24.28 -9.41
C ALA A 50 3.90 -23.36 -8.79
N TRP A 51 2.62 -23.65 -9.07
CA TRP A 51 1.49 -22.88 -8.51
C TRP A 51 1.42 -23.02 -7.00
N LEU A 52 1.49 -24.25 -6.49
CA LEU A 52 1.50 -24.53 -5.05
C LEU A 52 2.72 -23.92 -4.34
N ALA A 53 3.91 -24.02 -4.96
CA ALA A 53 5.13 -23.41 -4.45
C ALA A 53 4.99 -21.89 -4.32
N ASN A 54 4.42 -21.21 -5.34
CA ASN A 54 4.15 -19.78 -5.30
C ASN A 54 3.18 -19.41 -4.17
N LEU A 55 2.08 -20.16 -4.00
CA LEU A 55 1.10 -19.90 -2.95
C LEU A 55 1.65 -20.17 -1.54
N GLY A 56 2.62 -21.07 -1.40
CA GLY A 56 3.25 -21.42 -0.13
C GLY A 56 4.34 -20.42 0.34
N ARG A 57 4.72 -19.45 -0.47
CA ARG A 57 5.72 -18.44 -0.10
C ARG A 57 5.20 -17.57 1.04
N LEU A 58 6.08 -17.20 1.98
CA LEU A 58 5.70 -16.41 3.16
C LEU A 58 5.05 -15.07 2.82
N ASN A 59 5.44 -14.44 1.70
CA ASN A 59 4.87 -13.17 1.24
C ASN A 59 3.55 -13.35 0.46
N VAL A 60 3.09 -14.57 0.25
CA VAL A 60 1.92 -14.89 -0.58
C VAL A 60 0.88 -15.70 0.18
N CYS A 61 1.33 -16.59 1.07
CA CYS A 61 0.43 -17.46 1.83
C CYS A 61 -0.55 -16.68 2.73
N SER A 62 -1.63 -17.33 3.11
CA SER A 62 -2.66 -16.70 3.94
C SER A 62 -2.14 -16.36 5.35
N GLU A 63 -2.31 -15.11 5.74
CA GLU A 63 -2.01 -14.59 7.09
C GLU A 63 -3.24 -14.62 8.01
N LYS A 64 -4.27 -15.40 7.67
CA LYS A 64 -5.53 -15.46 8.42
C LYS A 64 -5.34 -15.73 9.90
N GLY A 65 -4.48 -16.68 10.25
CA GLY A 65 -4.19 -17.03 11.64
C GLY A 65 -3.58 -15.88 12.47
N LEU A 66 -2.90 -14.94 11.85
CA LEU A 66 -2.42 -13.71 12.50
C LEU A 66 -3.55 -12.71 12.68
N SER A 67 -4.37 -12.50 11.64
CA SER A 67 -5.48 -11.55 11.65
C SER A 67 -6.57 -11.92 12.65
N GLU A 68 -6.85 -13.22 12.84
CA GLU A 68 -7.85 -13.73 13.78
C GLU A 68 -7.50 -13.51 15.27
N ARG A 69 -6.27 -13.09 15.58
CA ARG A 69 -5.87 -12.68 16.93
C ARG A 69 -6.42 -11.31 17.34
N PHE A 70 -6.94 -10.55 16.39
CA PHE A 70 -7.47 -9.22 16.61
C PHE A 70 -8.99 -9.22 16.41
N ASP A 71 -9.71 -8.53 17.30
CA ASP A 71 -11.14 -8.35 17.16
C ASP A 71 -11.46 -7.30 16.09
N SER A 72 -12.06 -7.74 14.99
CA SER A 72 -12.44 -6.88 13.85
C SER A 72 -13.84 -6.30 13.99
N THR A 73 -14.59 -6.61 15.06
CA THR A 73 -15.98 -6.23 15.25
C THR A 73 -16.19 -5.17 16.32
N ILE A 74 -15.15 -4.74 17.00
CA ILE A 74 -15.20 -3.71 18.05
C ILE A 74 -15.85 -2.43 17.48
N GLY A 75 -16.79 -1.88 18.25
CA GLY A 75 -17.52 -0.66 17.90
C GLY A 75 -18.67 -0.86 16.92
N ARG A 76 -18.90 -2.07 16.42
CA ARG A 76 -20.00 -2.43 15.50
C ARG A 76 -20.02 -1.64 14.20
N GLY A 77 -18.93 -0.97 13.83
CA GLY A 77 -18.81 -0.17 12.61
C GLY A 77 -18.24 -0.94 11.41
N THR A 78 -17.77 -2.17 11.61
CA THR A 78 -17.13 -2.96 10.57
C THR A 78 -18.07 -3.26 9.41
N VAL A 79 -17.70 -2.82 8.21
CA VAL A 79 -18.41 -3.14 6.95
C VAL A 79 -17.76 -4.33 6.27
N MET A 80 -16.40 -4.36 6.26
CA MET A 80 -15.64 -5.49 5.74
C MET A 80 -14.78 -6.12 6.82
N MET A 81 -14.89 -7.44 6.94
CA MET A 81 -14.00 -8.26 7.78
C MET A 81 -12.65 -8.41 7.10
N PRO A 82 -11.55 -8.68 7.84
CA PRO A 82 -10.23 -8.94 7.26
C PRO A 82 -10.21 -10.05 6.22
N PHE A 83 -11.07 -11.06 6.40
CA PHE A 83 -11.32 -12.15 5.45
C PHE A 83 -12.81 -12.24 5.16
N GLY A 84 -13.13 -12.25 3.88
CA GLY A 84 -14.50 -12.29 3.35
C GLY A 84 -14.73 -13.49 2.44
N GLY A 85 -15.78 -13.39 1.62
CA GLY A 85 -16.25 -14.46 0.78
C GLY A 85 -17.12 -15.48 1.53
N LYS A 86 -17.66 -16.42 0.80
CA LYS A 86 -18.56 -17.48 1.34
C LYS A 86 -17.87 -18.34 2.41
N THR A 87 -16.58 -18.58 2.26
CA THR A 87 -15.76 -19.40 3.16
C THR A 87 -14.94 -18.59 4.16
N GLN A 88 -15.00 -17.27 4.07
CA GLN A 88 -14.19 -16.34 4.87
C GLN A 88 -12.67 -16.63 4.75
N LEU A 89 -12.23 -16.93 3.52
CA LEU A 89 -10.82 -17.20 3.21
C LEU A 89 -10.19 -16.13 2.31
N THR A 90 -10.99 -15.30 1.64
CA THR A 90 -10.52 -14.25 0.76
C THR A 90 -10.09 -13.03 1.57
N PRO A 91 -8.80 -12.63 1.54
CA PRO A 91 -8.32 -11.45 2.25
C PRO A 91 -8.96 -10.18 1.68
N SER A 92 -9.36 -9.26 2.54
CA SER A 92 -9.85 -7.94 2.14
C SER A 92 -8.70 -7.05 1.67
N GLU A 93 -8.96 -6.19 0.69
CA GLU A 93 -7.98 -5.21 0.21
C GLU A 93 -7.68 -4.09 1.21
N GLY A 94 -8.49 -3.95 2.23
CA GLY A 94 -8.29 -2.98 3.29
C GLY A 94 -9.47 -2.94 4.26
N MET A 95 -9.49 -1.93 5.10
CA MET A 95 -10.54 -1.71 6.10
C MET A 95 -11.66 -0.84 5.53
N VAL A 96 -12.91 -1.23 5.78
CA VAL A 96 -14.08 -0.39 5.60
C VAL A 96 -14.89 -0.40 6.89
N GLY A 97 -15.05 0.78 7.49
CA GLY A 97 -15.76 0.94 8.76
C GLY A 97 -16.73 2.12 8.72
N ARG A 98 -17.96 1.95 9.21
CA ARG A 98 -18.93 3.03 9.33
C ARG A 98 -18.40 4.14 10.23
N ILE A 99 -18.64 5.36 9.82
CA ILE A 99 -18.33 6.52 10.65
C ILE A 99 -19.33 6.55 11.82
N PRO A 100 -18.85 6.58 13.07
CA PRO A 100 -19.75 6.65 14.21
C PRO A 100 -20.51 8.00 14.23
N VAL A 101 -21.80 7.95 14.51
CA VAL A 101 -22.65 9.14 14.67
C VAL A 101 -23.32 9.11 16.03
N LEU A 102 -23.57 10.28 16.61
CA LEU A 102 -24.17 10.41 17.94
C LEU A 102 -25.64 9.96 17.94
N HIS A 103 -26.36 10.21 16.85
CA HIS A 103 -27.78 9.87 16.71
C HIS A 103 -28.08 9.35 15.31
N GLY A 104 -29.01 8.41 15.20
CA GLY A 104 -29.44 7.82 13.92
C GLY A 104 -28.45 6.84 13.33
N ASN A 105 -28.51 6.66 12.02
CA ASN A 105 -27.66 5.78 11.24
C ASN A 105 -27.04 6.54 10.06
N THR A 106 -25.88 6.10 9.62
CA THR A 106 -25.23 6.62 8.41
C THR A 106 -24.77 5.45 7.53
N THR A 107 -24.73 5.65 6.23
CA THR A 107 -24.05 4.75 5.29
C THR A 107 -22.62 5.21 5.01
N ALA A 108 -22.25 6.42 5.44
CA ALA A 108 -20.88 6.90 5.29
C ALA A 108 -19.90 6.00 6.05
N ALA A 109 -18.87 5.57 5.37
CA ALA A 109 -17.81 4.71 5.91
C ALA A 109 -16.45 5.25 5.55
N SER A 110 -15.49 5.14 6.46
CA SER A 110 -14.08 5.32 6.13
C SER A 110 -13.57 4.07 5.42
N VAL A 111 -12.74 4.29 4.42
CA VAL A 111 -11.97 3.24 3.75
C VAL A 111 -10.49 3.53 3.95
N MET A 112 -9.70 2.51 4.25
CA MET A 112 -8.25 2.61 4.36
C MET A 112 -7.59 1.36 3.82
N ALA A 113 -6.56 1.55 3.00
CA ALA A 113 -5.72 0.48 2.50
C ALA A 113 -4.25 0.88 2.63
N CYS A 114 -3.37 -0.10 2.75
CA CYS A 114 -1.93 0.12 2.83
C CYS A 114 -1.20 -0.50 1.65
N GLY A 115 0.00 -0.02 1.38
CA GLY A 115 0.91 -0.57 0.38
C GLY A 115 2.33 -0.59 0.90
N TYR A 116 3.04 -1.68 0.64
CA TYR A 116 4.46 -1.86 0.91
C TYR A 116 4.96 -3.19 0.36
N ASN A 117 6.10 -3.15 -0.32
CA ASN A 117 6.80 -4.36 -0.75
C ASN A 117 8.28 -4.28 -0.33
N PRO A 118 8.73 -5.12 0.63
CA PRO A 118 10.10 -5.09 1.13
C PRO A 118 11.13 -5.46 0.06
N ASN A 119 10.80 -6.32 -0.90
CA ASN A 119 11.72 -6.72 -1.97
C ASN A 119 12.01 -5.53 -2.91
N VAL A 120 10.97 -4.80 -3.31
CA VAL A 120 11.11 -3.60 -4.12
C VAL A 120 11.86 -2.50 -3.36
N ALA A 121 11.55 -2.31 -2.08
CA ALA A 121 12.20 -1.32 -1.24
C ALA A 121 13.71 -1.63 -1.00
N CYS A 122 14.07 -2.90 -0.86
CA CYS A 122 15.46 -3.35 -0.75
C CYS A 122 16.22 -3.24 -2.07
N TRP A 123 15.54 -3.37 -3.21
CA TRP A 123 16.12 -3.17 -4.53
C TRP A 123 16.39 -1.70 -4.78
N SER A 124 15.39 -0.85 -4.55
CA SER A 124 15.47 0.61 -4.69
C SER A 124 14.46 1.28 -3.74
N PRO A 125 14.90 2.08 -2.77
CA PRO A 125 13.98 2.82 -1.89
C PRO A 125 13.04 3.76 -2.65
N PHE A 126 13.49 4.35 -3.76
CA PHE A 126 12.67 5.17 -4.65
C PHE A 126 11.47 4.38 -5.19
N HIS A 127 11.75 3.23 -5.82
CA HIS A 127 10.71 2.37 -6.36
C HIS A 127 9.84 1.77 -5.24
N GLY A 128 10.46 1.36 -4.14
CA GLY A 128 9.73 0.87 -2.96
C GLY A 128 8.62 1.82 -2.52
N ALA A 129 8.94 3.10 -2.40
CA ALA A 129 7.99 4.13 -1.99
C ALA A 129 6.98 4.47 -3.09
N MET A 130 7.41 4.56 -4.36
CA MET A 130 6.54 4.79 -5.52
C MET A 130 5.47 3.70 -5.61
N TYR A 131 5.87 2.42 -5.51
CA TYR A 131 4.95 1.28 -5.55
C TYR A 131 4.11 1.17 -4.28
N ALA A 132 4.62 1.54 -3.10
CA ALA A 132 3.84 1.56 -1.86
C ALA A 132 2.66 2.54 -1.95
N VAL A 133 2.91 3.77 -2.43
CA VAL A 133 1.84 4.77 -2.66
C VAL A 133 0.85 4.25 -3.70
N THR A 134 1.34 3.72 -4.82
CA THR A 134 0.49 3.15 -5.88
C THR A 134 -0.38 2.01 -5.35
N GLU A 135 0.19 1.06 -4.64
CA GLU A 135 -0.55 -0.10 -4.09
C GLU A 135 -1.65 0.35 -3.13
N SER A 136 -1.35 1.26 -2.20
CA SER A 136 -2.36 1.75 -1.25
C SER A 136 -3.54 2.42 -1.95
N VAL A 137 -3.28 3.20 -3.00
CA VAL A 137 -4.32 3.86 -3.81
C VAL A 137 -5.13 2.83 -4.60
N VAL A 138 -4.48 1.91 -5.31
CA VAL A 138 -5.16 0.84 -6.09
C VAL A 138 -6.06 0.01 -5.20
N ARG A 139 -5.59 -0.39 -4.03
CA ARG A 139 -6.36 -1.18 -3.06
C ARG A 139 -7.56 -0.40 -2.49
N ALA A 140 -7.38 0.89 -2.18
CA ALA A 140 -8.49 1.72 -1.74
C ALA A 140 -9.57 1.88 -2.83
N VAL A 141 -9.16 2.05 -4.09
CA VAL A 141 -10.08 2.10 -5.23
C VAL A 141 -10.77 0.75 -5.45
N ALA A 142 -10.07 -0.38 -5.27
CA ALA A 142 -10.66 -1.71 -5.33
C ALA A 142 -11.78 -1.92 -4.30
N LEU A 143 -11.75 -1.20 -3.17
CA LEU A 143 -12.81 -1.18 -2.16
C LEU A 143 -13.97 -0.22 -2.49
N GLY A 144 -13.84 0.61 -3.53
CA GLY A 144 -14.86 1.57 -3.96
C GLY A 144 -14.50 3.04 -3.79
N ALA A 145 -13.30 3.38 -3.31
CA ALA A 145 -12.90 4.76 -3.11
C ALA A 145 -12.80 5.54 -4.42
N ASP A 146 -13.15 6.83 -4.35
CA ASP A 146 -12.88 7.78 -5.44
C ASP A 146 -11.38 8.13 -5.45
N PRO A 147 -10.64 7.79 -6.51
CA PRO A 147 -9.20 8.02 -6.58
C PRO A 147 -8.82 9.49 -6.40
N ALA A 148 -9.66 10.44 -6.80
CA ALA A 148 -9.39 11.86 -6.68
C ALA A 148 -9.62 12.42 -5.26
N LYS A 149 -10.27 11.67 -4.37
CA LYS A 149 -10.61 12.10 -3.01
C LYS A 149 -9.81 11.44 -1.91
N LEU A 150 -8.86 10.59 -2.26
CA LEU A 150 -7.98 9.95 -1.29
C LEU A 150 -7.03 10.97 -0.63
N ARG A 151 -6.66 10.68 0.59
CA ARG A 151 -5.61 11.38 1.35
C ARG A 151 -4.65 10.31 1.86
N LEU A 152 -3.37 10.62 1.89
CA LEU A 152 -2.38 9.65 2.27
C LEU A 152 -1.70 10.03 3.58
N THR A 153 -1.27 9.01 4.32
CA THR A 153 -0.36 9.15 5.45
C THR A 153 0.75 8.13 5.30
N LEU A 154 1.97 8.53 5.62
CA LEU A 154 3.16 7.73 5.38
C LEU A 154 3.80 7.31 6.71
N GLN A 155 4.28 6.06 6.76
CA GLN A 155 5.03 5.54 7.90
C GLN A 155 6.41 5.14 7.40
N GLU A 156 7.45 5.70 7.99
CA GLU A 156 8.83 5.43 7.58
C GLU A 156 9.63 4.77 8.69
N TYR A 157 10.43 3.78 8.31
CA TYR A 157 11.36 3.09 9.18
C TYR A 157 12.67 2.83 8.42
N PHE A 158 13.76 3.43 8.89
CA PHE A 158 15.07 3.30 8.29
C PHE A 158 16.11 2.90 9.32
N PRO A 159 17.27 2.37 8.88
CA PRO A 159 18.42 2.17 9.74
C PRO A 159 18.83 3.45 10.45
N LYS A 160 19.68 3.33 11.47
CA LYS A 160 20.30 4.50 12.08
C LYS A 160 21.10 5.28 11.03
N LEU A 161 20.79 6.57 10.88
CA LEU A 161 21.43 7.46 9.92
C LEU A 161 22.73 8.00 10.50
N HIS A 162 23.86 7.70 9.88
CA HIS A 162 25.19 8.07 10.38
C HIS A 162 26.16 8.56 9.30
N ASP A 163 25.81 8.38 8.02
CA ASP A 163 26.60 8.81 6.88
C ASP A 163 25.74 9.25 5.68
N ALA A 164 26.36 9.75 4.63
CA ALA A 164 25.67 10.25 3.45
C ALA A 164 24.84 9.18 2.72
N ASN A 165 25.27 7.92 2.72
CA ASN A 165 24.56 6.82 2.07
C ASN A 165 23.30 6.42 2.87
N SER A 166 23.41 6.31 4.20
CA SER A 166 22.27 6.00 5.05
C SER A 166 21.20 7.09 4.98
N TRP A 167 21.59 8.37 4.92
CA TRP A 167 20.68 9.50 4.68
C TRP A 167 20.07 9.50 3.27
N GLY A 168 20.77 8.93 2.29
CA GLY A 168 20.27 8.78 0.92
C GLY A 168 19.04 7.89 0.80
N GLN A 169 18.89 6.89 1.69
CA GLN A 169 17.76 5.95 1.64
C GLN A 169 16.40 6.60 1.91
N PRO A 170 16.16 7.29 3.05
CA PRO A 170 14.89 7.98 3.28
C PRO A 170 14.64 9.09 2.26
N PHE A 171 15.69 9.80 1.82
CA PHE A 171 15.54 10.81 0.78
C PHE A 171 15.08 10.21 -0.56
N SER A 172 15.68 9.09 -0.97
CA SER A 172 15.27 8.36 -2.17
C SER A 172 13.82 7.87 -2.09
N ALA A 173 13.42 7.32 -0.94
CA ALA A 173 12.04 6.89 -0.70
C ALA A 173 11.06 8.07 -0.77
N LEU A 174 11.42 9.21 -0.16
CA LEU A 174 10.61 10.43 -0.22
C LEU A 174 10.42 10.93 -1.65
N LEU A 175 11.46 10.89 -2.48
CA LEU A 175 11.36 11.25 -3.91
C LEU A 175 10.41 10.31 -4.66
N GLY A 176 10.47 9.00 -4.40
CA GLY A 176 9.56 8.02 -5.00
C GLY A 176 8.11 8.25 -4.61
N ALA A 177 7.86 8.48 -3.33
CA ALA A 177 6.53 8.83 -2.82
C ALA A 177 6.03 10.14 -3.45
N PHE A 178 6.85 11.18 -3.44
CA PHE A 178 6.50 12.49 -4.01
C PHE A 178 6.18 12.39 -5.51
N THR A 179 6.97 11.65 -6.28
CA THR A 179 6.72 11.43 -7.71
C THR A 179 5.32 10.86 -7.96
N THR A 180 4.89 9.90 -7.15
CA THR A 180 3.56 9.29 -7.29
C THR A 180 2.44 10.22 -6.81
N LEU A 181 2.64 10.90 -5.69
CA LEU A 181 1.68 11.85 -5.14
C LEU A 181 1.41 13.01 -6.11
N ASP A 182 2.46 13.59 -6.67
CA ASP A 182 2.38 14.67 -7.64
C ASP A 182 1.69 14.21 -8.92
N ALA A 183 2.08 13.07 -9.48
CA ALA A 183 1.49 12.52 -10.70
C ALA A 183 0.00 12.18 -10.55
N LEU A 184 -0.42 11.71 -9.38
CA LEU A 184 -1.82 11.39 -9.09
C LEU A 184 -2.63 12.57 -8.56
N ASP A 185 -2.00 13.71 -8.28
CA ASP A 185 -2.61 14.89 -7.64
C ASP A 185 -3.25 14.56 -6.28
N LEU A 186 -2.52 13.81 -5.46
CA LEU A 186 -2.97 13.35 -4.15
C LEU A 186 -2.11 13.93 -3.03
N PRO A 187 -2.69 14.57 -2.00
CA PRO A 187 -1.93 15.09 -0.88
C PRO A 187 -1.64 14.01 0.16
N ALA A 188 -0.44 14.07 0.74
CA ALA A 188 -0.14 13.43 2.02
C ALA A 188 -0.47 14.40 3.15
N ILE A 189 -1.26 13.93 4.13
CA ILE A 189 -1.77 14.74 5.24
C ILE A 189 -0.90 14.66 6.49
N GLY A 190 0.07 13.76 6.50
CA GLY A 190 0.97 13.55 7.62
C GLY A 190 1.66 12.21 7.55
N GLY A 191 2.36 11.90 8.62
CA GLY A 191 3.08 10.66 8.73
C GLY A 191 3.86 10.56 10.02
N LYS A 192 4.68 9.53 10.12
CA LYS A 192 5.59 9.29 11.23
C LYS A 192 6.84 8.61 10.69
N ASP A 193 7.98 9.07 11.10
CA ASP A 193 9.27 8.50 10.74
C ASP A 193 10.02 7.94 11.96
N SER A 194 10.90 6.99 11.71
CA SER A 194 11.85 6.47 12.67
C SER A 194 13.16 6.11 11.96
N MET A 195 14.23 6.79 12.36
CA MET A 195 15.57 6.59 11.78
C MET A 195 16.49 5.83 12.77
N SER A 196 15.92 4.90 13.53
CA SER A 196 16.62 4.09 14.52
C SER A 196 16.30 2.59 14.44
N GLY A 197 15.98 2.12 13.24
CA GLY A 197 15.62 0.72 12.98
C GLY A 197 16.81 -0.25 12.98
N THR A 198 17.81 -0.03 13.82
CA THR A 198 18.97 -0.92 13.98
C THR A 198 19.06 -1.38 15.43
N PHE A 199 19.11 -2.67 15.64
CA PHE A 199 19.34 -3.30 16.94
C PHE A 199 20.41 -4.39 16.83
N MET A 200 21.55 -4.17 17.47
CA MET A 200 22.74 -5.01 17.34
C MET A 200 23.16 -5.17 15.87
N ASP A 201 23.14 -6.40 15.35
CA ASP A 201 23.47 -6.80 13.99
C ASP A 201 22.26 -6.79 13.04
N LYS A 202 21.07 -6.49 13.55
CA LYS A 202 19.82 -6.49 12.79
C LYS A 202 19.39 -5.09 12.43
N THR A 203 19.02 -4.93 11.18
CA THR A 203 18.60 -3.65 10.61
C THR A 203 17.30 -3.86 9.83
N VAL A 204 16.35 -2.95 9.99
CA VAL A 204 15.14 -2.95 9.16
C VAL A 204 15.50 -2.67 7.70
N PRO A 205 14.80 -3.27 6.73
CA PRO A 205 14.93 -2.84 5.34
C PRO A 205 14.47 -1.39 5.20
N PRO A 206 14.89 -0.68 4.13
CA PRO A 206 14.29 0.61 3.79
C PRO A 206 12.77 0.47 3.73
N THR A 207 12.06 1.20 4.56
CA THR A 207 10.61 1.03 4.69
C THR A 207 9.89 2.36 4.60
N LEU A 208 9.04 2.50 3.58
CA LEU A 208 7.99 3.50 3.53
C LEU A 208 6.68 2.77 3.25
N VAL A 209 5.80 2.73 4.25
CA VAL A 209 4.45 2.21 4.13
C VAL A 209 3.51 3.37 3.84
N SER A 210 2.72 3.25 2.78
CA SER A 210 1.68 4.21 2.44
C SER A 210 0.32 3.70 2.91
N PHE A 211 -0.49 4.61 3.47
CA PHE A 211 -1.89 4.38 3.79
C PHE A 211 -2.75 5.37 3.02
N ALA A 212 -3.61 4.88 2.14
CA ALA A 212 -4.60 5.68 1.45
C ALA A 212 -5.93 5.64 2.22
N VAL A 213 -6.47 6.82 2.53
CA VAL A 213 -7.68 6.98 3.35
C VAL A 213 -8.70 7.78 2.57
N GLY A 214 -9.96 7.37 2.64
CA GLY A 214 -11.08 8.05 2.00
C GLY A 214 -12.41 7.81 2.71
N VAL A 215 -13.47 8.35 2.14
CA VAL A 215 -14.86 8.14 2.59
C VAL A 215 -15.66 7.61 1.43
N ILE A 216 -16.44 6.56 1.69
CA ILE A 216 -17.32 5.90 0.71
C ILE A 216 -18.73 5.73 1.29
N ASP A 217 -19.68 5.39 0.45
CA ASP A 217 -20.91 4.75 0.89
C ASP A 217 -20.63 3.28 1.21
N GLY A 218 -20.70 2.89 2.47
CA GLY A 218 -20.41 1.53 2.91
C GLY A 218 -21.30 0.46 2.26
N ASN A 219 -22.48 0.84 1.75
CA ASN A 219 -23.35 -0.10 1.03
C ASN A 219 -22.86 -0.39 -0.39
N LYS A 220 -21.93 0.41 -0.92
CA LYS A 220 -21.31 0.24 -2.24
C LYS A 220 -19.91 -0.34 -2.16
N ALA A 221 -19.45 -0.69 -0.97
CA ALA A 221 -18.13 -1.31 -0.81
C ALA A 221 -18.05 -2.63 -1.58
N VAL A 222 -16.95 -2.85 -2.31
CA VAL A 222 -16.71 -4.02 -3.14
C VAL A 222 -15.69 -4.92 -2.47
N SER A 223 -15.99 -6.21 -2.33
CA SER A 223 -15.06 -7.20 -1.78
C SER A 223 -14.28 -7.93 -2.89
N ALA A 224 -13.21 -8.62 -2.48
CA ALA A 224 -12.30 -9.25 -3.42
C ALA A 224 -12.79 -10.62 -3.94
N ASP A 225 -13.67 -11.31 -3.21
CA ASP A 225 -14.13 -12.66 -3.57
C ASP A 225 -14.99 -12.69 -4.84
N PHE A 226 -14.84 -13.70 -5.70
CA PHE A 226 -15.69 -13.92 -6.85
C PHE A 226 -17.13 -14.21 -6.45
N LYS A 227 -18.12 -13.68 -7.20
CA LYS A 227 -19.53 -13.74 -6.83
C LYS A 227 -20.30 -14.85 -7.56
N ALA A 228 -20.06 -14.99 -8.87
CA ALA A 228 -20.81 -15.95 -9.67
C ALA A 228 -19.93 -16.61 -10.74
N ALA A 229 -20.20 -17.89 -11.01
CA ALA A 229 -19.58 -18.58 -12.13
C ALA A 229 -20.07 -17.96 -13.45
N GLY A 230 -19.14 -17.71 -14.37
CA GLY A 230 -19.44 -17.09 -15.67
C GLY A 230 -19.20 -15.58 -15.71
N ASP A 231 -18.90 -14.95 -14.58
CA ASP A 231 -18.45 -13.56 -14.56
C ASP A 231 -17.11 -13.40 -15.30
N LYS A 232 -16.95 -12.27 -16.00
CA LYS A 232 -15.72 -11.98 -16.72
C LYS A 232 -14.67 -11.45 -15.77
N VAL A 233 -13.48 -12.03 -15.78
CA VAL A 233 -12.29 -11.53 -15.09
C VAL A 233 -11.50 -10.65 -16.05
N ILE A 234 -11.24 -9.41 -15.66
CA ILE A 234 -10.51 -8.43 -16.44
C ILE A 234 -9.24 -8.05 -15.68
N PHE A 235 -8.09 -8.20 -16.32
CA PHE A 235 -6.81 -7.72 -15.81
C PHE A 235 -6.50 -6.35 -16.42
N LEU A 236 -6.36 -5.34 -15.58
CA LEU A 236 -5.93 -3.99 -15.97
C LEU A 236 -4.45 -3.82 -15.60
N SER A 237 -3.60 -3.86 -16.62
CA SER A 237 -2.17 -3.59 -16.43
C SER A 237 -1.88 -2.10 -16.43
N CYS A 238 -0.81 -1.72 -15.73
CA CYS A 238 -0.22 -0.39 -15.85
C CYS A 238 1.16 -0.55 -16.50
N PRO A 239 1.43 0.10 -17.65
CA PRO A 239 2.73 0.06 -18.30
C PRO A 239 3.82 0.66 -17.41
N ARG A 240 5.06 0.21 -17.63
CA ARG A 240 6.27 0.72 -17.00
C ARG A 240 7.30 1.05 -18.09
N ASN A 241 8.13 2.04 -17.85
CA ASN A 241 9.28 2.29 -18.71
C ASN A 241 10.47 1.37 -18.37
N ASN A 242 11.58 1.52 -19.08
CA ASN A 242 12.78 0.70 -18.86
C ASN A 242 13.45 0.91 -17.50
N ALA A 243 13.08 1.97 -16.77
CA ALA A 243 13.53 2.24 -15.42
C ALA A 243 12.48 1.80 -14.37
N GLU A 244 11.55 0.94 -14.72
CA GLU A 244 10.47 0.44 -13.87
C GLU A 244 9.56 1.52 -13.25
N VAL A 245 9.56 2.72 -13.84
CA VAL A 245 8.66 3.81 -13.45
C VAL A 245 7.32 3.63 -14.16
N LEU A 246 6.24 3.73 -13.39
CA LEU A 246 4.87 3.54 -13.87
C LEU A 246 4.45 4.65 -14.85
N ASP A 247 3.65 4.29 -15.85
CA ASP A 247 2.87 5.25 -16.62
C ASP A 247 1.70 5.75 -15.76
N PHE A 248 1.93 6.87 -15.08
CA PHE A 248 0.93 7.45 -14.18
C PHE A 248 -0.31 7.98 -14.91
N ALA A 249 -0.22 8.32 -16.20
CA ALA A 249 -1.37 8.72 -16.99
C ALA A 249 -2.30 7.51 -17.20
N ALA A 250 -1.74 6.38 -17.64
CA ALA A 250 -2.48 5.13 -17.77
C ALA A 250 -3.02 4.64 -16.43
N LEU A 251 -2.25 4.75 -15.34
CA LEU A 251 -2.71 4.41 -14.00
C LEU A 251 -3.94 5.24 -13.59
N LYS A 252 -3.88 6.56 -13.76
CA LYS A 252 -4.97 7.48 -13.41
C LYS A 252 -6.23 7.22 -14.22
N GLU A 253 -6.08 6.90 -15.49
CA GLU A 253 -7.18 6.50 -16.38
C GLU A 253 -7.83 5.20 -15.90
N ASN A 254 -7.04 4.15 -15.63
CA ASN A 254 -7.50 2.87 -15.12
C ASN A 254 -8.26 3.03 -13.79
N LEU A 255 -7.70 3.75 -12.82
CA LEU A 255 -8.34 3.98 -11.53
C LEU A 255 -9.68 4.71 -11.66
N THR A 256 -9.73 5.72 -12.53
CA THR A 256 -10.96 6.47 -12.82
C THR A 256 -12.01 5.59 -13.49
N ALA A 257 -11.62 4.75 -14.44
CA ALA A 257 -12.51 3.83 -15.13
C ALA A 257 -13.09 2.77 -14.18
N VAL A 258 -12.26 2.20 -13.32
CA VAL A 258 -12.69 1.24 -12.29
C VAL A 258 -13.68 1.88 -11.34
N HIS A 259 -13.37 3.05 -10.78
CA HIS A 259 -14.28 3.74 -9.86
C HIS A 259 -15.63 4.06 -10.52
N LYS A 260 -15.65 4.58 -11.75
CA LYS A 260 -16.89 4.83 -12.49
C LYS A 260 -17.71 3.56 -12.74
N ALA A 261 -17.04 2.44 -13.03
CA ALA A 261 -17.71 1.17 -13.24
C ALA A 261 -18.29 0.60 -11.92
N MET A 262 -17.60 0.81 -10.78
CA MET A 262 -18.11 0.47 -9.45
C MET A 262 -19.33 1.29 -9.08
N GLU A 263 -19.28 2.62 -9.27
CA GLU A 263 -20.41 3.50 -9.03
C GLU A 263 -21.64 3.12 -9.88
N ALA A 264 -21.41 2.60 -11.09
CA ALA A 264 -22.46 2.09 -11.99
C ALA A 264 -22.92 0.65 -11.65
N GLY A 265 -22.40 0.03 -10.58
CA GLY A 265 -22.74 -1.33 -10.16
C GLY A 265 -22.31 -2.43 -11.15
N LYS A 266 -21.28 -2.17 -11.97
CA LYS A 266 -20.81 -3.11 -13.01
C LYS A 266 -19.67 -4.03 -12.55
N ILE A 267 -19.10 -3.78 -11.38
CA ILE A 267 -17.99 -4.56 -10.80
C ILE A 267 -18.49 -5.29 -9.56
N ALA A 268 -18.47 -6.61 -9.61
CA ALA A 268 -18.90 -7.47 -8.52
C ALA A 268 -17.76 -7.79 -7.52
N ALA A 269 -16.51 -7.81 -7.99
CA ALA A 269 -15.32 -8.07 -7.20
C ALA A 269 -14.12 -7.31 -7.77
N ALA A 270 -13.22 -6.86 -6.93
CA ALA A 270 -11.98 -6.21 -7.36
C ALA A 270 -10.86 -6.42 -6.35
N ALA A 271 -9.64 -6.57 -6.85
CA ALA A 271 -8.45 -6.67 -6.01
C ALA A 271 -7.20 -6.21 -6.77
N ALA A 272 -6.17 -5.82 -6.03
CA ALA A 272 -4.88 -5.43 -6.56
C ALA A 272 -3.98 -6.67 -6.75
N VAL A 273 -3.28 -6.74 -7.89
CA VAL A 273 -2.21 -7.73 -8.09
C VAL A 273 -1.01 -7.31 -7.24
N LYS A 274 -0.54 -8.23 -6.40
CA LYS A 274 0.57 -8.05 -5.47
C LYS A 274 1.62 -9.16 -5.65
N GLU A 275 2.42 -9.38 -4.63
CA GLU A 275 3.36 -10.50 -4.55
C GLU A 275 2.64 -11.83 -4.87
N GLY A 276 3.29 -12.70 -5.65
CA GLY A 276 2.69 -13.91 -6.18
C GLY A 276 1.97 -13.74 -7.51
N GLY A 277 1.75 -12.49 -7.95
CA GLY A 277 1.19 -12.16 -9.26
C GLY A 277 -0.29 -12.52 -9.44
N VAL A 278 -0.71 -12.52 -10.70
CA VAL A 278 -2.11 -12.82 -11.09
C VAL A 278 -2.54 -14.21 -10.64
N ALA A 279 -1.63 -15.20 -10.68
CA ALA A 279 -1.92 -16.57 -10.28
C ALA A 279 -2.36 -16.67 -8.82
N ALA A 280 -1.60 -16.07 -7.91
CA ALA A 280 -1.94 -16.03 -6.50
C ALA A 280 -3.24 -15.25 -6.25
N LEU A 281 -3.40 -14.09 -6.91
CA LEU A 281 -4.59 -13.27 -6.74
C LEU A 281 -5.87 -14.01 -7.16
N VAL A 282 -5.90 -14.62 -8.34
CA VAL A 282 -7.09 -15.37 -8.83
C VAL A 282 -7.42 -16.52 -7.87
N THR A 283 -6.42 -17.21 -7.33
CA THR A 283 -6.63 -18.27 -6.34
C THR A 283 -7.26 -17.74 -5.06
N THR A 284 -6.80 -16.61 -4.56
CA THR A 284 -7.33 -16.02 -3.31
C THR A 284 -8.72 -15.39 -3.47
N MET A 285 -9.09 -15.01 -4.70
CA MET A 285 -10.42 -14.50 -5.03
C MET A 285 -11.47 -15.62 -5.20
N SER A 286 -11.02 -16.87 -5.41
CA SER A 286 -11.89 -18.05 -5.60
C SER A 286 -12.42 -18.58 -4.28
#